data_6f1858802262867c077641d6d4301cf6
#
_entry.id   6f1858802262867c077641d6d4301cf6
#
_cell.length_a   1.000
_cell.length_b   1.000
_cell.length_c   1.000
_cell.angle_alpha   90.00
_cell.angle_beta   90.00
_cell.angle_gamma   90.00
#
_symmetry.space_group_name_H-M   'P 1'
#
loop_
_entity.id
_entity.type
_entity.pdbx_description
1 polymer ?
#
loop_
_entity_poly.entity_id
_entity_poly.type
_entity_poly.pdbx_seq_one_letter_code
_entity_poly.pdbx_strand_id
1 'polypeptide(L)'
;YLDSRNKNRQFDKVYLDYLPVIPVENVLDRLNPLFNFLVTELQKTDPGSFFFLKGTFARFLQLLHTPSLYCMARVQSDSSSQEYIFSKVTHIMEASHGRSTREYLEKQLHYNGEYLNRIVKKYTGKTILEFGQGIYLQEAKRLLLDTDMSISEIIAELGFSNRSHFYRVFQKAFGETPLDYRRRHEA
;
A
#
# COMPACT_ATOMS: atom_id res chain seq x y z
N TYR A 1 32.37 -2.28 8.61
CA TYR A 1 33.41 -3.29 8.37
C TYR A 1 32.89 -4.21 7.26
N LEU A 2 33.28 -3.94 6.02
CA LEU A 2 33.01 -4.80 4.88
C LEU A 2 34.13 -5.81 4.83
N ASP A 3 33.78 -7.08 4.99
CA ASP A 3 34.74 -8.19 4.87
C ASP A 3 35.22 -8.32 3.41
N SER A 4 36.47 -7.96 3.17
CA SER A 4 37.11 -7.93 1.86
C SER A 4 37.47 -9.32 1.28
N ARG A 5 37.04 -10.42 1.91
CA ARG A 5 37.45 -11.78 1.58
C ARG A 5 36.59 -12.52 0.57
N ASN A 6 35.48 -11.94 0.10
CA ASN A 6 34.61 -12.66 -0.83
C ASN A 6 34.43 -11.91 -2.16
N LYS A 7 35.37 -12.08 -3.08
CA LYS A 7 35.38 -11.47 -4.43
C LYS A 7 34.25 -11.95 -5.36
N ASN A 8 33.37 -12.86 -4.91
CA ASN A 8 32.26 -13.42 -5.71
C ASN A 8 30.89 -13.21 -5.08
N ARG A 9 30.75 -12.33 -4.10
CA ARG A 9 29.41 -11.91 -3.66
C ARG A 9 28.89 -10.88 -4.66
N GLN A 10 28.00 -11.31 -5.52
CA GLN A 10 26.97 -10.47 -6.06
C GLN A 10 26.41 -9.69 -4.87
N PHE A 11 26.48 -8.34 -4.90
CA PHE A 11 25.94 -7.53 -3.82
C PHE A 11 24.44 -7.84 -3.71
N ASP A 12 24.06 -8.61 -2.68
CA ASP A 12 22.66 -8.85 -2.37
C ASP A 12 22.06 -7.49 -1.99
N LYS A 13 21.33 -6.92 -2.95
CA LYS A 13 20.60 -5.68 -2.72
C LYS A 13 19.49 -5.99 -1.73
N VAL A 14 19.63 -5.49 -0.51
CA VAL A 14 18.54 -5.52 0.47
C VAL A 14 17.64 -4.35 0.18
N TYR A 15 16.41 -4.64 -0.21
CA TYR A 15 15.36 -3.63 -0.34
C TYR A 15 14.63 -3.53 0.99
N LEU A 16 14.48 -2.29 1.46
CA LEU A 16 13.69 -1.97 2.65
C LEU A 16 12.47 -1.17 2.19
N ASP A 17 11.29 -1.66 2.52
CA ASP A 17 10.05 -0.93 2.34
C ASP A 17 9.69 -0.23 3.63
N TYR A 18 9.40 1.06 3.51
CA TYR A 18 8.87 1.90 4.59
C TYR A 18 7.38 2.12 4.35
N LEU A 19 6.56 1.36 5.05
CA LEU A 19 5.11 1.46 4.96
C LEU A 19 4.61 2.43 6.05
N PRO A 20 3.91 3.51 5.70
CA PRO A 20 3.34 4.43 6.68
C PRO A 20 2.34 3.68 7.59
N VAL A 21 2.45 3.88 8.89
CA VAL A 21 1.52 3.35 9.91
C VAL A 21 0.39 4.34 10.19
N ILE A 22 0.61 5.61 9.85
CA ILE A 22 -0.34 6.72 10.01
C ILE A 22 -0.75 7.24 8.63
N PRO A 23 -1.83 8.03 8.51
CA PRO A 23 -2.22 8.66 7.24
C PRO A 23 -1.07 9.38 6.56
N VAL A 24 -0.97 9.24 5.24
CA VAL A 24 0.16 9.74 4.44
C VAL A 24 0.35 11.25 4.61
N GLU A 25 -0.76 12.00 4.73
CA GLU A 25 -0.73 13.45 4.96
C GLU A 25 0.07 13.79 6.21
N ASN A 26 -0.17 13.08 7.32
CA ASN A 26 0.54 13.30 8.59
C ASN A 26 2.03 12.94 8.50
N VAL A 27 2.39 12.01 7.62
CA VAL A 27 3.79 11.68 7.32
C VAL A 27 4.43 12.79 6.51
N LEU A 28 3.75 13.28 5.48
CA LEU A 28 4.24 14.36 4.62
C LEU A 28 4.45 15.68 5.40
N ASP A 29 3.57 16.00 6.34
CA ASP A 29 3.71 17.17 7.20
C ASP A 29 5.03 17.16 8.01
N ARG A 30 5.55 15.98 8.31
CA ARG A 30 6.83 15.83 9.02
C ARG A 30 8.04 15.79 8.08
N LEU A 31 7.87 15.27 6.86
CA LEU A 31 8.94 15.14 5.89
C LEU A 31 9.18 16.40 5.06
N ASN A 32 8.10 17.07 4.63
CA ASN A 32 8.19 18.25 3.76
C ASN A 32 9.10 19.35 4.30
N PRO A 33 9.08 19.73 5.61
CA PRO A 33 9.98 20.71 6.13
C PRO A 33 11.46 20.32 5.97
N LEU A 34 11.79 19.04 6.15
CA LEU A 34 13.15 18.52 5.99
C LEU A 34 13.60 18.57 4.52
N PHE A 35 12.73 18.18 3.60
CA PHE A 35 13.01 18.27 2.16
C PHE A 35 13.22 19.70 1.71
N ASN A 36 12.33 20.63 2.12
CA ASN A 36 12.47 22.04 1.79
C ASN A 36 13.76 22.63 2.33
N PHE A 37 14.14 22.28 3.56
CA PHE A 37 15.41 22.69 4.14
C PHE A 37 16.60 22.11 3.36
N LEU A 38 16.58 20.81 3.02
CA LEU A 38 17.64 20.18 2.21
C LEU A 38 17.81 20.88 0.86
N VAL A 39 16.70 21.17 0.16
CA VAL A 39 16.72 21.87 -1.13
C VAL A 39 17.32 23.26 -0.98
N THR A 40 16.94 23.99 0.08
CA THR A 40 17.47 25.33 0.34
C THR A 40 18.96 25.30 0.66
N GLU A 41 19.42 24.35 1.49
CA GLU A 41 20.83 24.22 1.86
C GLU A 41 21.70 23.77 0.67
N LEU A 42 21.16 22.94 -0.24
CA LEU A 42 21.88 22.52 -1.46
C LEU A 42 22.18 23.68 -2.43
N GLN A 43 21.40 24.76 -2.36
CA GLN A 43 21.61 25.94 -3.19
C GLN A 43 22.67 26.90 -2.62
N LYS A 44 23.10 26.70 -1.38
CA LYS A 44 24.11 27.50 -0.74
C LYS A 44 25.51 27.00 -1.02
N THR A 45 26.47 27.91 -1.11
CA THR A 45 27.89 27.61 -1.38
C THR A 45 28.79 27.76 -0.14
N ASP A 46 28.18 28.07 1.01
CA ASP A 46 28.97 28.24 2.24
C ASP A 46 29.39 26.89 2.85
N PRO A 47 30.58 26.82 3.51
CA PRO A 47 31.07 25.57 4.10
C PRO A 47 30.19 25.00 5.20
N GLY A 48 29.37 25.83 5.86
CA GLY A 48 28.45 25.39 6.93
C GLY A 48 27.30 24.57 6.41
N SER A 49 26.82 24.81 5.17
CA SER A 49 25.71 24.12 4.56
C SER A 49 25.91 22.61 4.51
N PHE A 50 27.14 22.15 4.32
CA PHE A 50 27.47 20.72 4.31
C PHE A 50 27.13 20.00 5.64
N PHE A 51 27.36 20.66 6.77
CA PHE A 51 27.03 20.10 8.08
C PHE A 51 25.53 20.11 8.32
N PHE A 52 24.81 21.14 7.90
CA PHE A 52 23.36 21.20 7.96
C PHE A 52 22.70 20.11 7.09
N LEU A 53 23.20 19.90 5.88
CA LEU A 53 22.74 18.82 5.01
C LEU A 53 22.90 17.45 5.67
N LYS A 54 24.07 17.16 6.24
CA LYS A 54 24.30 15.89 6.97
C LYS A 54 23.38 15.72 8.17
N GLY A 55 23.22 16.76 8.98
CA GLY A 55 22.35 16.75 10.15
C GLY A 55 20.88 16.53 9.78
N THR A 56 20.41 17.22 8.74
CA THR A 56 19.03 17.07 8.25
C THR A 56 18.79 15.72 7.63
N PHE A 57 19.77 15.19 6.89
CA PHE A 57 19.69 13.83 6.35
C PHE A 57 19.65 12.76 7.45
N ALA A 58 20.48 12.93 8.50
CA ALA A 58 20.43 12.05 9.67
C ALA A 58 19.06 12.11 10.36
N ARG A 59 18.46 13.30 10.48
CA ARG A 59 17.11 13.48 11.01
C ARG A 59 16.05 12.80 10.13
N PHE A 60 16.17 12.89 8.82
CA PHE A 60 15.33 12.19 7.86
C PHE A 60 15.40 10.68 8.07
N LEU A 61 16.60 10.10 8.15
CA LEU A 61 16.79 8.68 8.43
C LEU A 61 16.18 8.28 9.78
N GLN A 62 16.32 9.11 10.82
CA GLN A 62 15.72 8.87 12.12
C GLN A 62 14.18 8.79 12.02
N LEU A 63 13.54 9.67 11.25
CA LEU A 63 12.10 9.63 11.04
C LEU A 63 11.67 8.34 10.33
N LEU A 64 12.40 7.89 9.32
CA LEU A 64 12.11 6.62 8.62
C LEU A 64 12.20 5.40 9.56
N HIS A 65 13.04 5.47 10.60
CA HIS A 65 13.19 4.40 11.58
C HIS A 65 12.30 4.57 12.82
N THR A 66 11.32 5.47 12.77
CA THR A 66 10.39 5.70 13.88
C THR A 66 9.21 4.74 13.78
N PRO A 67 9.05 3.74 14.68
CA PRO A 67 8.02 2.70 14.56
C PRO A 67 6.58 3.22 14.60
N SER A 68 6.35 4.38 15.21
CA SER A 68 5.04 5.04 15.22
C SER A 68 4.67 5.70 13.90
N LEU A 69 5.60 5.84 12.97
CA LEU A 69 5.38 6.47 11.66
C LEU A 69 5.46 5.46 10.54
N TYR A 70 6.37 4.50 10.64
CA TYR A 70 6.65 3.52 9.59
C TYR A 70 6.79 2.10 10.16
N CYS A 71 6.28 1.15 9.42
CA CYS A 71 6.65 -0.24 9.53
C CYS A 71 7.73 -0.54 8.48
N MET A 72 8.85 -1.08 8.92
CA MET A 72 9.95 -1.46 8.03
C MET A 72 9.83 -2.94 7.69
N ALA A 73 9.59 -3.26 6.43
CA ALA A 73 9.62 -4.62 5.92
C ALA A 73 10.94 -4.89 5.19
N ARG A 74 11.65 -5.93 5.61
CA ARG A 74 12.83 -6.41 4.86
C ARG A 74 12.36 -7.26 3.69
N VAL A 75 12.62 -6.80 2.48
CA VAL A 75 12.39 -7.59 1.28
C VAL A 75 13.63 -8.46 1.07
N GLN A 76 13.53 -9.75 1.33
CA GLN A 76 14.62 -10.70 1.02
C GLN A 76 14.74 -10.84 -0.50
N SER A 77 15.94 -10.66 -1.02
CA SER A 77 16.23 -10.65 -2.46
C SER A 77 16.09 -12.02 -3.14
N ASP A 78 16.04 -13.12 -2.38
CA ASP A 78 16.02 -14.48 -2.92
C ASP A 78 14.63 -15.06 -3.20
N SER A 79 13.58 -14.54 -2.60
CA SER A 79 12.22 -14.90 -2.99
C SER A 79 11.60 -13.88 -3.94
N SER A 80 12.45 -13.38 -4.76
CA SER A 80 12.20 -12.70 -6.01
C SER A 80 11.53 -11.31 -5.94
N SER A 81 11.96 -10.49 -6.84
CA SER A 81 11.27 -9.27 -7.29
C SER A 81 9.72 -9.43 -7.42
N GLN A 82 9.21 -10.65 -7.55
CA GLN A 82 7.80 -10.95 -7.65
C GLN A 82 7.02 -10.82 -6.33
N GLU A 83 7.57 -11.28 -5.20
CA GLU A 83 6.94 -11.07 -3.88
C GLU A 83 6.89 -9.59 -3.53
N TYR A 84 7.97 -8.88 -3.81
CA TYR A 84 7.99 -7.43 -3.64
C TYR A 84 6.93 -6.73 -4.49
N ILE A 85 6.82 -7.10 -5.78
CA ILE A 85 5.79 -6.55 -6.67
C ILE A 85 4.40 -6.92 -6.16
N PHE A 86 4.19 -8.15 -5.68
CA PHE A 86 2.93 -8.58 -5.11
C PHE A 86 2.57 -7.77 -3.86
N SER A 87 3.51 -7.52 -2.95
CA SER A 87 3.28 -6.70 -1.75
C SER A 87 2.88 -5.26 -2.12
N LYS A 88 3.50 -4.68 -3.17
CA LYS A 88 3.12 -3.36 -3.68
C LYS A 88 1.70 -3.34 -4.26
N VAL A 89 1.35 -4.35 -5.05
CA VAL A 89 -0.01 -4.50 -5.58
C VAL A 89 -1.01 -4.61 -4.44
N THR A 90 -0.73 -5.44 -3.44
CA THR A 90 -1.60 -5.64 -2.26
C THR A 90 -1.80 -4.32 -1.52
N HIS A 91 -0.73 -3.61 -1.24
CA HIS A 91 -0.79 -2.32 -0.54
C HIS A 91 -1.66 -1.29 -1.29
N ILE A 92 -1.45 -1.13 -2.60
CA ILE A 92 -2.25 -0.22 -3.43
C ILE A 92 -3.73 -0.65 -3.46
N MET A 93 -3.98 -1.95 -3.55
CA MET A 93 -5.33 -2.49 -3.54
C MET A 93 -6.03 -2.26 -2.19
N GLU A 94 -5.36 -2.50 -1.07
CA GLU A 94 -5.90 -2.23 0.27
C GLU A 94 -6.17 -0.75 0.49
N ALA A 95 -5.23 0.12 0.16
CA ALA A 95 -5.39 1.58 0.26
C ALA A 95 -6.54 2.13 -0.58
N SER A 96 -6.88 1.46 -1.69
CA SER A 96 -8.00 1.81 -2.56
C SER A 96 -9.29 1.02 -2.24
N HIS A 97 -9.34 0.25 -1.16
CA HIS A 97 -10.43 -0.68 -0.85
C HIS A 97 -10.77 -1.60 -2.03
N GLY A 98 -9.75 -2.10 -2.74
CA GLY A 98 -9.91 -3.01 -3.87
C GLY A 98 -10.35 -2.36 -5.19
N ARG A 99 -10.37 -1.03 -5.28
CA ARG A 99 -10.87 -0.28 -6.46
C ARG A 99 -9.84 0.01 -7.52
N SER A 100 -8.55 -0.21 -7.22
CA SER A 100 -7.49 0.07 -8.19
C SER A 100 -7.62 -0.81 -9.42
N THR A 101 -7.67 -0.16 -10.59
CA THR A 101 -7.72 -0.87 -11.89
C THR A 101 -6.34 -1.39 -12.28
N ARG A 102 -6.30 -2.32 -13.24
CA ARG A 102 -5.05 -2.82 -13.80
C ARG A 102 -4.21 -1.67 -14.40
N GLU A 103 -4.85 -0.76 -15.13
CA GLU A 103 -4.21 0.41 -15.74
C GLU A 103 -3.62 1.36 -14.71
N TYR A 104 -4.29 1.51 -13.57
CA TYR A 104 -3.76 2.31 -12.46
C TYR A 104 -2.51 1.66 -11.87
N LEU A 105 -2.55 0.34 -11.63
CA LEU A 105 -1.39 -0.42 -11.14
C LEU A 105 -0.21 -0.36 -12.11
N GLU A 106 -0.45 -0.47 -13.43
CA GLU A 106 0.58 -0.31 -14.46
C GLU A 106 1.30 1.04 -14.34
N LYS A 107 0.53 2.11 -14.20
CA LYS A 107 1.07 3.47 -14.06
C LYS A 107 1.87 3.66 -12.77
N GLN A 108 1.38 3.10 -11.65
CA GLN A 108 2.03 3.28 -10.35
C GLN A 108 3.28 2.43 -10.20
N LEU A 109 3.26 1.21 -10.72
CA LEU A 109 4.33 0.24 -10.52
C LEU A 109 5.31 0.15 -11.70
N HIS A 110 4.98 0.76 -12.83
CA HIS A 110 5.76 0.72 -14.08
C HIS A 110 6.01 -0.70 -14.61
N TYR A 111 5.05 -1.60 -14.39
CA TYR A 111 5.04 -2.96 -14.92
C TYR A 111 3.82 -3.15 -15.84
N ASN A 112 3.98 -4.04 -16.83
CA ASN A 112 2.86 -4.44 -17.68
C ASN A 112 1.78 -5.16 -16.88
N GLY A 113 0.49 -4.85 -17.13
CA GLY A 113 -0.63 -5.38 -16.37
C GLY A 113 -0.83 -6.89 -16.48
N GLU A 114 -0.46 -7.49 -17.60
CA GLU A 114 -0.48 -8.95 -17.72
C GLU A 114 0.57 -9.59 -16.80
N TYR A 115 1.73 -8.95 -16.66
CA TYR A 115 2.77 -9.39 -15.72
C TYR A 115 2.28 -9.26 -14.27
N LEU A 116 1.68 -8.12 -13.90
CA LEU A 116 1.08 -7.91 -12.58
C LEU A 116 -0.03 -8.92 -12.29
N ASN A 117 -0.90 -9.16 -13.26
CA ASN A 117 -1.99 -10.14 -13.15
C ASN A 117 -1.45 -11.57 -12.94
N ARG A 118 -0.38 -11.94 -13.63
CA ARG A 118 0.29 -13.23 -13.44
C ARG A 118 0.88 -13.37 -12.05
N ILE A 119 1.47 -12.30 -11.52
CA ILE A 119 2.01 -12.28 -10.15
C ILE A 119 0.87 -12.45 -9.14
N VAL A 120 -0.19 -11.66 -9.22
CA VAL A 120 -1.34 -11.77 -8.33
C VAL A 120 -1.93 -13.18 -8.38
N LYS A 121 -2.10 -13.73 -9.59
CA LYS A 121 -2.63 -15.08 -9.77
C LYS A 121 -1.72 -16.16 -9.18
N LYS A 122 -0.40 -15.99 -9.25
CA LYS A 122 0.56 -16.91 -8.65
C LYS A 122 0.40 -16.98 -7.12
N TYR A 123 0.21 -15.85 -6.45
CA TYR A 123 0.15 -15.79 -4.98
C TYR A 123 -1.23 -15.97 -4.39
N THR A 124 -2.30 -15.65 -5.13
CA THR A 124 -3.68 -15.68 -4.63
C THR A 124 -4.60 -16.66 -5.34
N GLY A 125 -4.18 -17.20 -6.48
CA GLY A 125 -5.05 -17.96 -7.38
C GLY A 125 -6.08 -17.11 -8.14
N LYS A 126 -6.12 -15.79 -7.91
CA LYS A 126 -7.13 -14.86 -8.42
C LYS A 126 -6.52 -13.87 -9.41
N THR A 127 -7.33 -13.38 -10.33
CA THR A 127 -6.97 -12.22 -11.16
C THR A 127 -6.91 -10.95 -10.30
N ILE A 128 -6.28 -9.87 -10.81
CA ILE A 128 -6.28 -8.55 -10.15
C ILE A 128 -7.70 -8.09 -9.84
N LEU A 129 -8.63 -8.27 -10.77
CA LEU A 129 -10.03 -7.90 -10.58
C LEU A 129 -10.69 -8.70 -9.45
N GLU A 130 -10.54 -10.02 -9.44
CA GLU A 130 -11.10 -10.89 -8.39
C GLU A 130 -10.45 -10.65 -7.03
N PHE A 131 -9.15 -10.33 -7.02
CA PHE A 131 -8.43 -9.97 -5.81
C PHE A 131 -8.97 -8.67 -5.22
N GLY A 132 -9.13 -7.61 -6.02
CA GLY A 132 -9.76 -6.36 -5.61
C GLY A 132 -11.20 -6.57 -5.14
N GLN A 133 -11.97 -7.39 -5.86
CA GLN A 133 -13.32 -7.77 -5.44
C GLN A 133 -13.35 -8.42 -4.05
N GLY A 134 -12.39 -9.27 -3.74
CA GLY A 134 -12.27 -9.87 -2.41
C GLY A 134 -12.05 -8.83 -1.31
N ILE A 135 -11.19 -7.85 -1.56
CA ILE A 135 -10.88 -6.78 -0.60
C ILE A 135 -12.12 -5.93 -0.29
N TYR A 136 -12.81 -5.41 -1.31
CA TYR A 136 -13.96 -4.56 -1.04
C TYR A 136 -15.15 -5.33 -0.45
N LEU A 137 -15.29 -6.62 -0.75
CA LEU A 137 -16.33 -7.46 -0.14
C LEU A 137 -16.07 -7.69 1.35
N GLN A 138 -14.81 -7.86 1.75
CA GLN A 138 -14.46 -7.95 3.17
C GLN A 138 -14.72 -6.63 3.89
N GLU A 139 -14.39 -5.50 3.27
CA GLU A 139 -14.68 -4.19 3.83
C GLU A 139 -16.20 -3.93 3.89
N ALA A 140 -16.95 -4.32 2.85
CA ALA A 140 -18.41 -4.27 2.88
C ALA A 140 -18.99 -5.06 4.05
N LYS A 141 -18.49 -6.28 4.27
CA LYS A 141 -18.88 -7.13 5.39
C LYS A 141 -18.59 -6.43 6.72
N ARG A 142 -17.39 -5.86 6.89
CA ARG A 142 -17.02 -5.13 8.10
C ARG A 142 -17.96 -3.95 8.37
N LEU A 143 -18.20 -3.12 7.36
CA LEU A 143 -19.10 -1.96 7.51
C LEU A 143 -20.56 -2.38 7.81
N LEU A 144 -21.02 -3.50 7.25
CA LEU A 144 -22.36 -4.04 7.53
C LEU A 144 -22.52 -4.48 8.98
N LEU A 145 -21.46 -5.02 9.60
CA LEU A 145 -21.53 -5.61 10.95
C LEU A 145 -21.08 -4.64 12.04
N ASP A 146 -20.12 -3.77 11.75
CA ASP A 146 -19.47 -2.94 12.78
C ASP A 146 -20.02 -1.51 12.81
N THR A 147 -20.96 -1.15 11.90
CA THR A 147 -21.48 0.22 11.82
C THR A 147 -23.01 0.24 11.55
N ASP A 148 -23.65 1.34 11.97
CA ASP A 148 -25.07 1.61 11.68
C ASP A 148 -25.30 2.25 10.31
N MET A 149 -24.29 2.30 9.45
CA MET A 149 -24.39 2.88 8.10
C MET A 149 -25.48 2.16 7.30
N SER A 150 -26.33 2.92 6.62
CA SER A 150 -27.27 2.35 5.65
C SER A 150 -26.52 1.66 4.50
N ILE A 151 -27.18 0.72 3.82
CA ILE A 151 -26.58 0.05 2.65
C ILE A 151 -26.18 1.06 1.57
N SER A 152 -26.93 2.16 1.45
CA SER A 152 -26.61 3.22 0.47
C SER A 152 -25.34 3.99 0.84
N GLU A 153 -25.14 4.28 2.12
CA GLU A 153 -23.91 4.91 2.62
C GLU A 153 -22.71 3.99 2.45
N ILE A 154 -22.86 2.71 2.76
CA ILE A 154 -21.79 1.71 2.53
C ILE A 154 -21.41 1.63 1.04
N ILE A 155 -22.39 1.62 0.14
CA ILE A 155 -22.15 1.61 -1.31
C ILE A 155 -21.37 2.87 -1.74
N ALA A 156 -21.75 4.04 -1.20
CA ALA A 156 -21.07 5.30 -1.48
C ALA A 156 -19.64 5.31 -0.92
N GLU A 157 -19.45 4.86 0.33
CA GLU A 157 -18.12 4.74 0.98
C GLU A 157 -17.19 3.82 0.20
N LEU A 158 -17.70 2.67 -0.23
CA LEU A 158 -16.98 1.75 -1.08
C LEU A 158 -16.79 2.25 -2.52
N GLY A 159 -17.38 3.40 -2.88
CA GLY A 159 -17.22 4.06 -4.17
C GLY A 159 -17.89 3.32 -5.33
N PHE A 160 -18.95 2.57 -5.08
CA PHE A 160 -19.75 1.99 -6.14
C PHE A 160 -20.69 3.01 -6.75
N SER A 161 -20.61 3.20 -8.05
CA SER A 161 -21.55 4.04 -8.81
C SER A 161 -22.87 3.33 -9.11
N ASN A 162 -22.92 1.99 -8.99
CA ASN A 162 -24.08 1.18 -9.34
C ASN A 162 -24.45 0.21 -8.21
N ARG A 163 -25.59 0.54 -7.54
CA ARG A 163 -26.14 -0.28 -6.45
C ARG A 163 -26.46 -1.71 -6.88
N SER A 164 -27.04 -1.90 -8.06
CA SER A 164 -27.40 -3.24 -8.56
C SER A 164 -26.16 -4.11 -8.79
N HIS A 165 -25.07 -3.50 -9.23
CA HIS A 165 -23.78 -4.21 -9.39
C HIS A 165 -23.25 -4.66 -8.02
N PHE A 166 -23.25 -3.80 -7.00
CA PHE A 166 -22.85 -4.16 -5.64
C PHE A 166 -23.66 -5.33 -5.09
N TYR A 167 -24.99 -5.24 -5.17
CA TYR A 167 -25.88 -6.30 -4.68
C TYR A 167 -25.60 -7.65 -5.35
N ARG A 168 -25.45 -7.64 -6.68
CA ARG A 168 -25.15 -8.87 -7.44
C ARG A 168 -23.82 -9.50 -7.04
N VAL A 169 -22.77 -8.67 -6.86
CA VAL A 169 -21.45 -9.17 -6.49
C VAL A 169 -21.45 -9.67 -5.05
N PHE A 170 -22.10 -8.95 -4.15
CA PHE A 170 -22.23 -9.35 -2.74
C PHE A 170 -23.00 -10.66 -2.61
N GLN A 171 -24.16 -10.76 -3.27
CA GLN A 171 -24.98 -11.98 -3.26
C GLN A 171 -24.26 -13.17 -3.87
N LYS A 172 -23.49 -12.97 -4.95
CA LYS A 172 -22.66 -14.02 -5.53
C LYS A 172 -21.60 -14.54 -4.55
N ALA A 173 -21.04 -13.65 -3.72
CA ALA A 173 -19.97 -14.01 -2.80
C ALA A 173 -20.47 -14.63 -1.49
N PHE A 174 -21.59 -14.14 -0.95
CA PHE A 174 -22.10 -14.53 0.37
C PHE A 174 -23.41 -15.33 0.32
N GLY A 175 -24.00 -15.52 -0.86
CA GLY A 175 -25.25 -16.29 -1.06
C GLY A 175 -26.52 -15.55 -0.71
N GLU A 176 -26.44 -14.33 -0.15
CA GLU A 176 -27.57 -13.54 0.32
C GLU A 176 -27.37 -12.05 0.06
N THR A 177 -28.44 -11.24 0.20
CA THR A 177 -28.33 -9.80 0.00
C THR A 177 -27.60 -9.13 1.16
N PRO A 178 -27.00 -7.94 0.96
CA PRO A 178 -26.36 -7.18 2.06
C PRO A 178 -27.31 -6.91 3.24
N LEU A 179 -28.60 -6.67 2.97
CA LEU A 179 -29.60 -6.42 3.98
C LEU A 179 -29.91 -7.68 4.80
N ASP A 180 -30.07 -8.82 4.14
CA ASP A 180 -30.34 -10.11 4.81
C ASP A 180 -29.12 -10.55 5.61
N TYR A 181 -27.92 -10.30 5.05
CA TYR A 181 -26.65 -10.57 5.73
C TYR A 181 -26.56 -9.81 7.05
N ARG A 182 -26.87 -8.50 7.06
CA ARG A 182 -26.90 -7.67 8.27
C ARG A 182 -27.91 -8.22 9.28
N ARG A 183 -29.17 -8.38 8.89
CA ARG A 183 -30.24 -8.87 9.78
C ARG A 183 -29.91 -10.19 10.47
N ARG A 184 -29.26 -11.09 9.75
CA ARG A 184 -28.87 -12.40 10.31
C ARG A 184 -27.79 -12.31 11.38
N HIS A 185 -26.98 -11.26 11.37
CA HIS A 185 -25.86 -11.08 12.31
C HIS A 185 -26.13 -10.04 13.39
N GLU A 186 -27.22 -9.28 13.29
CA GLU A 186 -27.72 -8.37 14.34
C GLU A 186 -28.56 -9.09 15.41
N ALA A 187 -28.85 -10.37 15.23
CA ALA A 187 -29.57 -11.23 16.17
C ALA A 187 -28.61 -11.99 17.08
#